data_4f2fd2b34350f91d02b17ce920af05ef
#
_entry.id   4f2fd2b34350f91d02b17ce920af05ef
#
_cell.length_a   1.000
_cell.length_b   1.000
_cell.length_c   1.000
_cell.angle_alpha   90.00
_cell.angle_beta   90.00
_cell.angle_gamma   90.00
#
_symmetry.space_group_name_H-M   'P 1'
#
loop_
_entity.id
_entity.type
_entity.pdbx_description
1 polymer ?
#
loop_
_entity_poly.entity_id
_entity_poly.type
_entity_poly.pdbx_seq_one_letter_code
_entity_poly.pdbx_strand_id
1 'polypeptide(L)'
;MVMQNYLSKYQDAPREHRDSVNAVIDRMKYEDLEWNNAVNSGSKNMLQQYIDENPTSPHLSEARNKIDSIDYSHAMREYKVNKNMLALQKYLQEHPNGRYSSQVQDIMDELKSVEVTPEEMAMAKGVLRKFLQAINAKDEKKLLSTVTEILDSFLNRAGATNQDVVTFMNKLYKDDITNLNWHMMDDMKAEKVDNINGNVNESKNVRVQFGAELHIDRTDPNKEKRAKYIITADVTPEGLISSFNMKKVAVQGD
;
A
#
# COMPACT_ATOMS: atom_id res chain seq x y z
N MET A 1 -13.81 -45.57 24.66
CA MET A 1 -13.91 -47.01 24.32
C MET A 1 -13.00 -47.90 25.14
N VAL A 2 -11.68 -47.73 25.25
CA VAL A 2 -10.77 -48.64 25.98
C VAL A 2 -11.13 -48.75 27.47
N MET A 3 -11.38 -47.63 28.16
CA MET A 3 -11.71 -47.58 29.57
C MET A 3 -13.09 -48.17 29.89
N GLN A 4 -14.09 -47.97 29.05
CA GLN A 4 -15.41 -48.60 29.16
C GLN A 4 -15.31 -50.12 28.96
N ASN A 5 -14.49 -50.58 28.02
CA ASN A 5 -14.21 -51.99 27.82
C ASN A 5 -13.51 -52.60 29.01
N TYR A 6 -12.58 -51.85 29.68
CA TYR A 6 -11.96 -52.32 30.93
C TYR A 6 -13.00 -52.58 32.01
N LEU A 7 -13.89 -51.61 32.25
CA LEU A 7 -14.93 -51.77 33.29
C LEU A 7 -15.90 -52.92 32.99
N SER A 8 -16.24 -53.13 31.69
CA SER A 8 -17.07 -54.28 31.29
C SER A 8 -16.39 -55.63 31.46
N LYS A 9 -15.07 -55.70 31.16
CA LYS A 9 -14.30 -56.94 31.17
C LYS A 9 -13.85 -57.33 32.57
N TYR A 10 -13.59 -56.36 33.44
CA TYR A 10 -13.03 -56.58 34.78
C TYR A 10 -14.01 -56.08 35.86
N GLN A 11 -15.18 -56.69 35.90
CA GLN A 11 -16.22 -56.33 36.88
C GLN A 11 -15.81 -56.55 38.31
N ASP A 12 -14.89 -57.51 38.56
CA ASP A 12 -14.34 -57.87 39.90
C ASP A 12 -13.07 -57.12 40.29
N ALA A 13 -12.66 -56.11 39.45
CA ALA A 13 -11.52 -55.26 39.76
C ALA A 13 -11.72 -54.52 41.11
N PRO A 14 -10.65 -54.23 41.87
CA PRO A 14 -10.75 -53.44 43.08
C PRO A 14 -11.52 -52.16 42.91
N ARG A 15 -12.33 -51.78 43.88
CA ARG A 15 -13.22 -50.60 43.81
C ARG A 15 -12.43 -49.35 43.47
N GLU A 16 -11.26 -49.18 44.09
CA GLU A 16 -10.37 -48.00 43.82
C GLU A 16 -9.96 -47.86 42.35
N HIS A 17 -9.68 -49.00 41.67
CA HIS A 17 -9.36 -49.00 40.22
C HIS A 17 -10.55 -48.61 39.38
N ARG A 18 -11.73 -49.16 39.71
CA ARG A 18 -12.97 -48.81 38.97
C ARG A 18 -13.37 -47.37 39.18
N ASP A 19 -13.25 -46.84 40.40
CA ASP A 19 -13.52 -45.45 40.75
C ASP A 19 -12.57 -44.51 39.98
N SER A 20 -11.27 -44.85 39.92
CA SER A 20 -10.27 -44.09 39.14
C SER A 20 -10.60 -44.08 37.65
N VAL A 21 -10.99 -45.24 37.08
CA VAL A 21 -11.37 -45.31 35.65
C VAL A 21 -12.67 -44.53 35.38
N ASN A 22 -13.66 -44.60 36.25
CA ASN A 22 -14.88 -43.81 36.13
C ASN A 22 -14.59 -42.30 36.19
N ALA A 23 -13.74 -41.86 37.15
CA ALA A 23 -13.34 -40.44 37.23
C ALA A 23 -12.67 -39.93 35.95
N VAL A 24 -11.84 -40.77 35.31
CA VAL A 24 -11.24 -40.40 34.00
C VAL A 24 -12.28 -40.35 32.90
N ILE A 25 -13.22 -41.31 32.84
CA ILE A 25 -14.30 -41.30 31.85
C ILE A 25 -15.17 -40.06 32.02
N ASP A 26 -15.52 -39.68 33.25
CA ASP A 26 -16.37 -38.52 33.52
C ASP A 26 -15.65 -37.22 33.16
N ARG A 27 -14.33 -37.12 33.45
CA ARG A 27 -13.51 -35.99 33.02
C ARG A 27 -13.45 -35.87 31.50
N MET A 28 -13.28 -36.97 30.76
CA MET A 28 -13.27 -36.98 29.33
C MET A 28 -14.61 -36.52 28.72
N LYS A 29 -15.73 -37.00 29.30
CA LYS A 29 -17.07 -36.57 28.88
C LYS A 29 -17.30 -35.08 29.14
N TYR A 30 -16.80 -34.57 30.27
CA TYR A 30 -16.90 -33.14 30.58
C TYR A 30 -16.08 -32.30 29.60
N GLU A 31 -14.87 -32.71 29.29
CA GLU A 31 -14.01 -32.05 28.28
C GLU A 31 -14.67 -32.07 26.89
N ASP A 32 -15.25 -33.21 26.47
CA ASP A 32 -16.00 -33.32 25.21
C ASP A 32 -17.19 -32.34 25.17
N LEU A 33 -17.88 -32.15 26.29
CA LEU A 33 -18.99 -31.22 26.41
C LEU A 33 -18.49 -29.76 26.32
N GLU A 34 -17.43 -29.43 27.04
CA GLU A 34 -16.81 -28.07 26.97
C GLU A 34 -16.33 -27.75 25.56
N TRP A 35 -15.68 -28.74 24.89
CA TRP A 35 -15.26 -28.60 23.51
C TRP A 35 -16.43 -28.32 22.58
N ASN A 36 -17.49 -29.11 22.65
CA ASN A 36 -18.68 -28.91 21.83
C ASN A 36 -19.34 -27.54 22.08
N ASN A 37 -19.40 -27.10 23.33
CA ASN A 37 -19.93 -25.78 23.68
C ASN A 37 -19.07 -24.67 23.11
N ALA A 38 -17.74 -24.75 23.23
CA ALA A 38 -16.81 -23.77 22.69
C ALA A 38 -16.92 -23.65 21.16
N VAL A 39 -16.97 -24.79 20.46
CA VAL A 39 -17.07 -24.84 19.01
C VAL A 39 -18.42 -24.28 18.52
N ASN A 40 -19.52 -24.73 19.14
CA ASN A 40 -20.86 -24.34 18.71
C ASN A 40 -21.18 -22.88 19.02
N SER A 41 -20.47 -22.27 19.99
CA SER A 41 -20.63 -20.84 20.30
C SER A 41 -20.17 -19.94 19.17
N GLY A 42 -19.22 -20.38 18.32
CA GLY A 42 -18.57 -19.55 17.30
C GLY A 42 -17.78 -18.36 17.89
N SER A 43 -17.54 -18.35 19.20
CA SER A 43 -16.92 -17.24 19.93
C SER A 43 -15.44 -17.48 20.16
N LYS A 44 -14.60 -16.50 19.75
CA LYS A 44 -13.17 -16.49 20.06
C LYS A 44 -12.91 -16.64 21.56
N ASN A 45 -13.68 -15.94 22.40
CA ASN A 45 -13.49 -15.98 23.86
C ASN A 45 -13.77 -17.36 24.45
N MET A 46 -14.82 -18.04 23.99
CA MET A 46 -15.15 -19.40 24.44
C MET A 46 -14.09 -20.42 24.02
N LEU A 47 -13.55 -20.28 22.81
CA LEU A 47 -12.45 -21.11 22.33
C LEU A 47 -11.15 -20.85 23.13
N GLN A 48 -10.86 -19.60 23.46
CA GLN A 48 -9.70 -19.24 24.28
C GLN A 48 -9.85 -19.78 25.71
N GLN A 49 -11.02 -19.61 26.31
CA GLN A 49 -11.30 -20.17 27.62
C GLN A 49 -11.12 -21.70 27.65
N TYR A 50 -11.62 -22.40 26.62
CA TYR A 50 -11.40 -23.84 26.48
C TYR A 50 -9.90 -24.21 26.46
N ILE A 51 -9.08 -23.46 25.69
CA ILE A 51 -7.64 -23.66 25.60
C ILE A 51 -6.98 -23.49 26.99
N ASP A 52 -7.37 -22.47 27.74
CA ASP A 52 -6.78 -22.11 29.01
C ASP A 52 -7.15 -23.15 30.12
N GLU A 53 -8.38 -23.65 30.09
CA GLU A 53 -8.90 -24.61 31.03
C GLU A 53 -8.47 -26.07 30.73
N ASN A 54 -8.14 -26.37 29.44
CA ASN A 54 -7.79 -27.72 28.99
C ASN A 54 -6.40 -27.78 28.30
N PRO A 55 -5.30 -27.47 28.99
CA PRO A 55 -3.96 -27.29 28.38
C PRO A 55 -3.35 -28.56 27.77
N THR A 56 -3.94 -29.72 28.03
CA THR A 56 -3.50 -31.01 27.49
C THR A 56 -4.49 -31.66 26.55
N SER A 57 -5.53 -30.92 26.15
CA SER A 57 -6.58 -31.41 25.26
C SER A 57 -6.05 -31.77 23.86
N PRO A 58 -6.52 -32.84 23.24
CA PRO A 58 -6.23 -33.15 21.83
C PRO A 58 -6.83 -32.10 20.85
N HIS A 59 -7.79 -31.29 21.30
CA HIS A 59 -8.47 -30.28 20.50
C HIS A 59 -7.76 -28.93 20.47
N LEU A 60 -6.63 -28.72 21.15
CA LEU A 60 -5.94 -27.43 21.22
C LEU A 60 -5.56 -26.86 19.85
N SER A 61 -5.07 -27.73 18.96
CA SER A 61 -4.70 -27.30 17.60
C SER A 61 -5.92 -26.85 16.81
N GLU A 62 -7.04 -27.58 16.93
CA GLU A 62 -8.30 -27.21 16.26
C GLU A 62 -8.88 -25.92 16.83
N ALA A 63 -8.85 -25.74 18.13
CA ALA A 63 -9.31 -24.52 18.80
C ALA A 63 -8.52 -23.29 18.31
N ARG A 64 -7.18 -23.38 18.26
CA ARG A 64 -6.33 -22.31 17.72
C ARG A 64 -6.61 -22.01 16.26
N ASN A 65 -6.83 -23.05 15.43
CA ASN A 65 -7.18 -22.86 14.02
C ASN A 65 -8.54 -22.18 13.84
N LYS A 66 -9.50 -22.44 14.74
CA LYS A 66 -10.80 -21.77 14.71
C LYS A 66 -10.66 -20.30 15.12
N ILE A 67 -9.87 -19.98 16.13
CA ILE A 67 -9.55 -18.59 16.52
C ILE A 67 -8.90 -17.86 15.36
N ASP A 68 -7.88 -18.44 14.74
CA ASP A 68 -7.22 -17.89 13.56
C ASP A 68 -8.20 -17.57 12.43
N SER A 69 -9.14 -18.50 12.14
CA SER A 69 -10.18 -18.30 11.12
C SER A 69 -11.17 -17.18 11.47
N ILE A 70 -11.52 -17.03 12.75
CA ILE A 70 -12.40 -15.95 13.22
C ILE A 70 -11.71 -14.60 13.07
N ASP A 71 -10.45 -14.48 13.51
CA ASP A 71 -9.67 -13.26 13.44
C ASP A 71 -9.39 -12.84 11.99
N TYR A 72 -9.05 -13.82 11.12
CA TYR A 72 -8.93 -13.58 9.69
C TYR A 72 -10.22 -13.04 9.08
N SER A 73 -11.36 -13.68 9.37
CA SER A 73 -12.65 -13.27 8.83
C SER A 73 -13.04 -11.86 9.28
N HIS A 74 -12.73 -11.51 10.53
CA HIS A 74 -12.92 -10.18 11.08
C HIS A 74 -12.02 -9.16 10.37
N ALA A 75 -10.73 -9.43 10.26
CA ALA A 75 -9.76 -8.55 9.62
C ALA A 75 -10.11 -8.28 8.15
N MET A 76 -10.50 -9.34 7.41
CA MET A 76 -10.92 -9.22 6.01
C MET A 76 -12.21 -8.44 5.84
N ARG A 77 -13.17 -8.59 6.74
CA ARG A 77 -14.41 -7.81 6.71
C ARG A 77 -14.13 -6.33 6.96
N GLU A 78 -13.34 -5.99 7.98
CA GLU A 78 -12.93 -4.62 8.29
C GLU A 78 -12.19 -3.98 7.12
N TYR A 79 -11.30 -4.73 6.50
CA TYR A 79 -10.58 -4.25 5.31
C TYR A 79 -11.53 -4.03 4.11
N LYS A 80 -12.39 -5.00 3.78
CA LYS A 80 -13.27 -4.92 2.61
C LYS A 80 -14.32 -3.80 2.72
N VAL A 81 -14.90 -3.63 3.91
CA VAL A 81 -16.00 -2.68 4.14
C VAL A 81 -15.46 -1.29 4.47
N ASN A 82 -14.52 -1.20 5.40
CA ASN A 82 -14.05 0.06 5.98
C ASN A 82 -12.67 0.50 5.45
N LYS A 83 -12.04 -0.29 4.55
CA LYS A 83 -10.66 -0.08 4.09
C LYS A 83 -9.65 0.01 5.24
N ASN A 84 -9.93 -0.67 6.35
CA ASN A 84 -9.13 -0.63 7.56
C ASN A 84 -7.91 -1.57 7.45
N MET A 85 -6.79 -1.03 7.01
CA MET A 85 -5.52 -1.78 6.90
C MET A 85 -4.95 -2.19 8.26
N LEU A 86 -5.23 -1.43 9.33
CA LEU A 86 -4.78 -1.78 10.68
C LEU A 86 -5.35 -3.12 11.15
N ALA A 87 -6.54 -3.50 10.68
CA ALA A 87 -7.12 -4.81 10.99
C ALA A 87 -6.29 -5.96 10.41
N LEU A 88 -5.77 -5.81 9.20
CA LEU A 88 -4.87 -6.79 8.57
C LEU A 88 -3.52 -6.87 9.29
N GLN A 89 -2.95 -5.71 9.66
CA GLN A 89 -1.70 -5.66 10.43
C GLN A 89 -1.85 -6.34 11.79
N LYS A 90 -2.96 -6.08 12.49
CA LYS A 90 -3.26 -6.71 13.77
C LYS A 90 -3.35 -8.23 13.65
N TYR A 91 -4.04 -8.72 12.60
CA TYR A 91 -4.11 -10.16 12.33
C TYR A 91 -2.71 -10.77 12.18
N LEU A 92 -1.81 -10.17 11.39
CA LEU A 92 -0.44 -10.66 11.21
C LEU A 92 0.39 -10.63 12.50
N GLN A 93 0.14 -9.67 13.40
CA GLN A 93 0.80 -9.60 14.71
C GLN A 93 0.31 -10.70 15.66
N GLU A 94 -0.99 -10.97 15.69
CA GLU A 94 -1.59 -12.01 16.55
C GLU A 94 -1.33 -13.42 16.01
N HIS A 95 -1.25 -13.57 14.68
CA HIS A 95 -1.08 -14.85 13.97
C HIS A 95 0.09 -14.82 12.97
N PRO A 96 1.35 -14.64 13.43
CA PRO A 96 2.50 -14.52 12.51
C PRO A 96 2.75 -15.77 11.66
N ASN A 97 2.34 -16.94 12.15
CA ASN A 97 2.39 -18.24 11.48
C ASN A 97 0.99 -18.84 11.31
N GLY A 98 -0.03 -18.02 11.29
CA GLY A 98 -1.42 -18.42 11.09
C GLY A 98 -1.67 -19.01 9.70
N ARG A 99 -2.75 -19.73 9.57
CA ARG A 99 -3.15 -20.41 8.33
C ARG A 99 -3.31 -19.45 7.16
N TYR A 100 -3.69 -18.19 7.43
CA TYR A 100 -3.98 -17.17 6.43
C TYR A 100 -2.92 -16.06 6.37
N SER A 101 -1.82 -16.18 7.13
CA SER A 101 -0.81 -15.11 7.26
C SER A 101 -0.15 -14.78 5.93
N SER A 102 0.19 -15.79 5.11
CA SER A 102 0.73 -15.55 3.77
C SER A 102 -0.24 -14.77 2.88
N GLN A 103 -1.51 -15.16 2.88
CA GLN A 103 -2.53 -14.50 2.07
C GLN A 103 -2.76 -13.03 2.51
N VAL A 104 -2.75 -12.77 3.82
CA VAL A 104 -2.88 -11.39 4.33
C VAL A 104 -1.63 -10.59 4.02
N GLN A 105 -0.43 -11.21 4.09
CA GLN A 105 0.82 -10.55 3.71
C GLN A 105 0.82 -10.16 2.24
N ASP A 106 0.39 -11.05 1.33
CA ASP A 106 0.29 -10.76 -0.10
C ASP A 106 -0.62 -9.55 -0.37
N ILE A 107 -1.78 -9.49 0.32
CA ILE A 107 -2.70 -8.34 0.23
C ILE A 107 -2.02 -7.06 0.73
N MET A 108 -1.30 -7.12 1.85
CA MET A 108 -0.59 -5.96 2.40
C MET A 108 0.53 -5.46 1.48
N ASP A 109 1.24 -6.37 0.84
CA ASP A 109 2.32 -6.03 -0.09
C ASP A 109 1.77 -5.45 -1.39
N GLU A 110 0.65 -5.98 -1.91
CA GLU A 110 -0.07 -5.39 -3.03
C GLU A 110 -0.52 -3.95 -2.72
N LEU A 111 -1.12 -3.73 -1.55
CA LEU A 111 -1.55 -2.40 -1.12
C LEU A 111 -0.39 -1.41 -1.02
N LYS A 112 0.74 -1.82 -0.43
CA LYS A 112 1.95 -0.99 -0.36
C LYS A 112 2.50 -0.66 -1.74
N SER A 113 2.37 -1.58 -2.70
CA SER A 113 2.86 -1.37 -4.07
C SER A 113 2.10 -0.29 -4.84
N VAL A 114 0.88 0.06 -4.42
CA VAL A 114 0.06 1.11 -5.07
C VAL A 114 0.07 2.44 -4.32
N GLU A 115 0.59 2.48 -3.09
CA GLU A 115 0.77 3.73 -2.33
C GLU A 115 2.09 4.40 -2.67
N VAL A 116 2.05 5.73 -2.82
CA VAL A 116 3.27 6.53 -2.99
C VAL A 116 3.88 6.80 -1.62
N THR A 117 5.13 6.39 -1.42
CA THR A 117 5.83 6.63 -0.15
C THR A 117 6.27 8.08 0.01
N PRO A 118 6.53 8.56 1.24
CA PRO A 118 7.09 9.90 1.46
C PRO A 118 8.42 10.13 0.73
N GLU A 119 9.27 9.10 0.62
CA GLU A 119 10.55 9.14 -0.08
C GLU A 119 10.36 9.33 -1.59
N GLU A 120 9.42 8.59 -2.19
CA GLU A 120 9.07 8.71 -3.60
C GLU A 120 8.44 10.07 -3.92
N MET A 121 7.57 10.57 -3.04
CA MET A 121 7.02 11.92 -3.14
C MET A 121 8.13 12.98 -3.08
N ALA A 122 9.08 12.86 -2.15
CA ALA A 122 10.21 13.78 -2.01
C ALA A 122 11.12 13.73 -3.24
N MET A 123 11.38 12.54 -3.78
CA MET A 123 12.16 12.33 -5.00
C MET A 123 11.47 13.00 -6.21
N ALA A 124 10.18 12.74 -6.42
CA ALA A 124 9.41 13.35 -7.50
C ALA A 124 9.40 14.88 -7.40
N LYS A 125 9.12 15.43 -6.21
CA LYS A 125 9.16 16.87 -5.94
C LYS A 125 10.56 17.44 -6.20
N GLY A 126 11.61 16.71 -5.84
CA GLY A 126 13.00 17.08 -6.02
C GLY A 126 13.42 17.19 -7.49
N VAL A 127 13.12 16.18 -8.30
CA VAL A 127 13.47 16.18 -9.75
C VAL A 127 12.69 17.22 -10.51
N LEU A 128 11.39 17.41 -10.24
CA LEU A 128 10.58 18.43 -10.87
C LEU A 128 11.05 19.85 -10.52
N ARG A 129 11.45 20.07 -9.27
CA ARG A 129 12.07 21.36 -8.91
C ARG A 129 13.37 21.62 -9.67
N LYS A 130 14.23 20.59 -9.81
CA LYS A 130 15.48 20.70 -10.59
C LYS A 130 15.17 20.98 -12.06
N PHE A 131 14.18 20.33 -12.64
CA PHE A 131 13.73 20.53 -14.02
C PHE A 131 13.30 22.00 -14.25
N LEU A 132 12.39 22.52 -13.43
CA LEU A 132 11.92 23.89 -13.54
C LEU A 132 13.03 24.92 -13.29
N GLN A 133 13.94 24.67 -12.33
CA GLN A 133 15.12 25.50 -12.11
C GLN A 133 16.08 25.50 -13.29
N ALA A 134 16.25 24.36 -13.97
CA ALA A 134 17.08 24.27 -15.17
C ALA A 134 16.49 25.11 -16.31
N ILE A 135 15.15 25.11 -16.47
CA ILE A 135 14.47 26.00 -17.41
C ILE A 135 14.70 27.48 -17.04
N ASN A 136 14.53 27.84 -15.76
CA ASN A 136 14.76 29.22 -15.30
C ASN A 136 16.20 29.72 -15.60
N ALA A 137 17.18 28.82 -15.47
CA ALA A 137 18.58 29.13 -15.70
C ALA A 137 19.04 28.96 -17.15
N LYS A 138 18.19 28.48 -18.06
CA LYS A 138 18.57 28.02 -19.42
C LYS A 138 19.70 26.99 -19.42
N ASP A 139 19.75 26.13 -18.38
CA ASP A 139 20.79 25.13 -18.23
C ASP A 139 20.39 23.82 -18.88
N GLU A 140 20.78 23.66 -20.16
CA GLU A 140 20.47 22.47 -20.96
C GLU A 140 21.01 21.18 -20.33
N LYS A 141 22.24 21.19 -19.83
CA LYS A 141 22.87 20.01 -19.22
C LYS A 141 22.10 19.57 -17.98
N LYS A 142 21.74 20.51 -17.12
CA LYS A 142 20.96 20.23 -15.90
C LYS A 142 19.55 19.79 -16.28
N LEU A 143 18.92 20.39 -17.28
CA LEU A 143 17.60 20.03 -17.79
C LEU A 143 17.57 18.57 -18.24
N LEU A 144 18.51 18.17 -19.11
CA LEU A 144 18.59 16.81 -19.64
C LEU A 144 18.94 15.77 -18.59
N SER A 145 19.61 16.15 -17.50
CA SER A 145 19.86 15.22 -16.37
C SER A 145 18.64 14.88 -15.54
N THR A 146 17.50 15.52 -15.77
CA THR A 146 16.24 15.29 -15.03
C THR A 146 15.20 14.47 -15.78
N VAL A 147 15.44 14.15 -17.04
CA VAL A 147 14.48 13.44 -17.90
C VAL A 147 15.07 12.16 -18.43
N THR A 148 14.20 11.21 -18.81
CA THR A 148 14.61 10.01 -19.55
C THR A 148 15.06 10.39 -20.97
N GLU A 149 15.83 9.51 -21.63
CA GLU A 149 16.33 9.74 -23.00
C GLU A 149 15.18 9.90 -24.01
N ILE A 150 14.15 9.08 -23.84
CA ILE A 150 12.89 9.15 -24.60
C ILE A 150 11.76 9.27 -23.56
N LEU A 151 10.94 10.32 -23.69
CA LEU A 151 9.80 10.52 -22.82
C LEU A 151 8.56 9.85 -23.40
N ASP A 152 7.79 9.18 -22.54
CA ASP A 152 6.50 8.59 -22.90
C ASP A 152 5.53 9.65 -23.41
N SER A 153 5.53 10.81 -22.76
CA SER A 153 4.74 11.98 -23.18
C SER A 153 5.42 13.29 -22.78
N PHE A 154 5.51 14.21 -23.72
CA PHE A 154 5.98 15.57 -23.48
C PHE A 154 5.09 16.59 -24.19
N LEU A 155 4.39 17.43 -23.44
CA LEU A 155 3.42 18.40 -23.94
C LEU A 155 2.36 17.75 -24.86
N ASN A 156 1.83 16.59 -24.44
CA ASN A 156 0.87 15.73 -25.14
C ASN A 156 1.40 15.09 -26.44
N ARG A 157 2.69 15.07 -26.65
CA ARG A 157 3.35 14.36 -27.74
C ARG A 157 4.04 13.10 -27.20
N ALA A 158 3.69 11.93 -27.70
CA ALA A 158 4.32 10.66 -27.35
C ALA A 158 5.71 10.54 -27.98
N GLY A 159 6.63 9.82 -27.28
CA GLY A 159 7.95 9.49 -27.78
C GLY A 159 8.84 10.72 -28.04
N ALA A 160 8.71 11.75 -27.20
CA ALA A 160 9.54 12.93 -27.31
C ALA A 160 10.98 12.65 -26.87
N THR A 161 11.92 13.31 -27.52
CA THR A 161 13.35 13.15 -27.26
C THR A 161 13.92 14.30 -26.43
N ASN A 162 15.14 14.15 -25.94
CA ASN A 162 15.89 15.22 -25.29
C ASN A 162 15.94 16.51 -26.10
N GLN A 163 16.01 16.43 -27.45
CA GLN A 163 16.00 17.59 -28.32
C GLN A 163 14.65 18.33 -28.28
N ASP A 164 13.53 17.61 -28.11
CA ASP A 164 12.21 18.25 -27.97
C ASP A 164 12.13 19.03 -26.64
N VAL A 165 12.72 18.52 -25.57
CA VAL A 165 12.77 19.18 -24.25
C VAL A 165 13.62 20.46 -24.32
N VAL A 166 14.80 20.40 -24.94
CA VAL A 166 15.66 21.57 -25.16
C VAL A 166 14.95 22.61 -26.06
N THR A 167 14.30 22.14 -27.13
CA THR A 167 13.54 22.99 -28.01
C THR A 167 12.40 23.71 -27.29
N PHE A 168 11.73 23.02 -26.37
CA PHE A 168 10.70 23.63 -25.51
C PHE A 168 11.30 24.74 -24.64
N MET A 169 12.39 24.46 -23.91
CA MET A 169 13.07 25.46 -23.09
C MET A 169 13.43 26.70 -23.91
N ASN A 170 14.03 26.51 -25.10
CA ASN A 170 14.44 27.61 -25.94
C ASN A 170 13.26 28.41 -26.49
N LYS A 171 12.13 27.74 -26.79
CA LYS A 171 10.90 28.42 -27.24
C LYS A 171 10.21 29.25 -26.15
N LEU A 172 10.43 28.96 -24.89
CA LEU A 172 9.91 29.79 -23.80
C LEU A 172 10.58 31.15 -23.74
N TYR A 173 11.87 31.22 -24.10
CA TYR A 173 12.64 32.46 -24.11
C TYR A 173 12.52 33.15 -25.48
N LYS A 174 11.48 33.98 -25.62
CA LYS A 174 11.31 34.86 -26.79
C LYS A 174 12.17 36.10 -26.64
N ASP A 175 12.39 36.84 -27.73
CA ASP A 175 13.28 38.00 -27.77
C ASP A 175 12.97 39.09 -26.74
N ASP A 176 11.71 39.21 -26.34
CA ASP A 176 11.26 40.17 -25.34
C ASP A 176 11.33 39.67 -23.90
N ILE A 177 11.68 38.38 -23.66
CA ILE A 177 11.73 37.78 -22.34
C ILE A 177 13.14 37.81 -21.78
N THR A 178 13.32 38.51 -20.67
CA THR A 178 14.61 38.67 -20.00
C THR A 178 14.82 37.61 -18.95
N ASN A 179 13.75 37.16 -18.26
CA ASN A 179 13.83 36.12 -17.25
C ASN A 179 12.50 35.33 -17.13
N LEU A 180 12.61 34.07 -16.76
CA LEU A 180 11.48 33.22 -16.39
C LEU A 180 11.70 32.65 -14.98
N ASN A 181 10.65 32.63 -14.19
CA ASN A 181 10.72 32.06 -12.87
C ASN A 181 9.48 31.19 -12.58
N TRP A 182 9.69 29.88 -12.55
CA TRP A 182 8.68 28.89 -12.23
C TRP A 182 8.61 28.66 -10.72
N HIS A 183 7.44 28.75 -10.16
CA HIS A 183 7.15 28.43 -8.77
C HIS A 183 6.19 27.23 -8.70
N MET A 184 6.61 26.15 -8.02
CA MET A 184 5.74 25.04 -7.70
C MET A 184 4.83 25.39 -6.52
N MET A 185 3.55 25.09 -6.62
CA MET A 185 2.60 25.19 -5.50
C MET A 185 2.69 23.95 -4.60
N ASP A 186 2.23 24.08 -3.35
CA ASP A 186 2.24 23.00 -2.36
C ASP A 186 0.93 22.16 -2.38
N ASP A 187 0.33 21.99 -3.57
CA ASP A 187 -0.91 21.26 -3.80
C ASP A 187 -0.70 19.91 -4.50
N MET A 188 0.54 19.40 -4.46
CA MET A 188 0.94 18.17 -5.17
C MET A 188 0.17 16.96 -4.69
N LYS A 189 -0.50 16.28 -5.64
CA LYS A 189 -1.11 14.97 -5.48
C LYS A 189 -0.27 13.95 -6.23
N ALA A 190 -0.21 12.71 -5.72
CA ALA A 190 0.56 11.65 -6.35
C ALA A 190 -0.18 10.31 -6.30
N GLU A 191 0.09 9.49 -7.30
CA GLU A 191 -0.41 8.11 -7.43
C GLU A 191 0.65 7.24 -8.13
N LYS A 192 0.59 5.92 -7.90
CA LYS A 192 1.38 4.97 -8.66
C LYS A 192 0.72 4.68 -9.99
N VAL A 193 1.53 4.67 -11.05
CA VAL A 193 1.09 4.31 -12.40
C VAL A 193 2.02 3.29 -13.01
N ASP A 194 1.48 2.42 -13.86
CA ASP A 194 2.30 1.44 -14.56
C ASP A 194 3.25 2.15 -15.54
N ASN A 195 4.45 1.61 -15.66
CA ASN A 195 5.40 2.08 -16.65
C ASN A 195 4.93 1.62 -18.04
N ILE A 196 4.65 2.58 -18.94
CA ILE A 196 4.10 2.31 -20.29
C ILE A 196 5.09 1.45 -21.11
N ASN A 197 6.39 1.59 -20.88
CA ASN A 197 7.45 0.88 -21.60
C ASN A 197 8.08 -0.26 -20.79
N GLY A 198 7.60 -0.52 -19.57
CA GLY A 198 8.13 -1.55 -18.66
C GLY A 198 7.39 -2.89 -18.76
N ASN A 199 8.03 -3.96 -18.30
CA ASN A 199 7.38 -5.24 -18.11
C ASN A 199 6.41 -5.16 -16.91
N VAL A 200 5.35 -5.97 -16.91
CA VAL A 200 4.29 -6.02 -15.88
C VAL A 200 4.81 -6.24 -14.44
N ASN A 201 6.08 -6.66 -14.30
CA ASN A 201 6.75 -6.91 -13.02
C ASN A 201 7.76 -5.82 -12.63
N GLU A 202 7.83 -4.70 -13.34
CA GLU A 202 8.75 -3.61 -13.04
C GLU A 202 8.13 -2.60 -12.07
N SER A 203 9.00 -1.88 -11.35
CA SER A 203 8.60 -0.84 -10.40
C SER A 203 7.74 0.23 -11.08
N LYS A 204 6.66 0.63 -10.43
CA LYS A 204 5.72 1.63 -10.93
C LYS A 204 6.33 3.03 -10.93
N ASN A 205 5.95 3.84 -11.91
CA ASN A 205 6.24 5.27 -11.90
C ASN A 205 5.35 6.00 -10.88
N VAL A 206 5.82 7.14 -10.42
CA VAL A 206 5.03 8.06 -9.60
C VAL A 206 4.49 9.17 -10.49
N ARG A 207 3.17 9.16 -10.73
CA ARG A 207 2.47 10.28 -11.36
C ARG A 207 2.18 11.34 -10.33
N VAL A 208 2.54 12.58 -10.63
CA VAL A 208 2.21 13.73 -9.82
C VAL A 208 1.43 14.77 -10.60
N GLN A 209 0.52 15.46 -9.89
CA GLN A 209 -0.20 16.62 -10.41
C GLN A 209 -0.09 17.77 -9.42
N PHE A 210 0.27 18.93 -9.88
CA PHE A 210 0.43 20.14 -9.05
C PHE A 210 0.20 21.41 -9.83
N GLY A 211 -0.12 22.48 -9.12
CA GLY A 211 -0.15 23.83 -9.64
C GLY A 211 1.24 24.42 -9.77
N ALA A 212 1.48 25.21 -10.82
CA ALA A 212 2.69 26.01 -10.99
C ALA A 212 2.36 27.40 -11.50
N GLU A 213 3.08 28.39 -10.96
CA GLU A 213 3.03 29.76 -11.44
C GLU A 213 4.31 30.09 -12.20
N LEU A 214 4.15 30.70 -13.37
CA LEU A 214 5.24 31.25 -14.16
C LEU A 214 5.22 32.76 -14.05
N HIS A 215 6.30 33.36 -13.54
CA HIS A 215 6.56 34.77 -13.57
C HIS A 215 7.49 35.05 -14.74
N ILE A 216 7.15 36.06 -15.54
CA ILE A 216 7.82 36.39 -16.79
C ILE A 216 8.30 37.84 -16.73
N ASP A 217 9.60 38.05 -16.71
CA ASP A 217 10.20 39.37 -16.87
C ASP A 217 10.40 39.61 -18.35
N ARG A 218 9.86 40.73 -18.85
CA ARG A 218 9.91 41.06 -20.28
C ARG A 218 9.95 42.58 -20.50
N THR A 219 10.48 42.93 -21.65
CA THR A 219 10.60 44.33 -22.07
C THR A 219 9.28 44.92 -22.57
N ASP A 220 8.37 44.08 -23.14
CA ASP A 220 7.06 44.55 -23.59
C ASP A 220 6.07 44.61 -22.42
N PRO A 221 5.63 45.81 -21.97
CA PRO A 221 4.76 45.97 -20.81
C PRO A 221 3.32 45.48 -21.04
N ASN A 222 2.90 45.35 -22.32
CA ASN A 222 1.52 44.97 -22.66
C ASN A 222 1.28 43.48 -22.72
N LYS A 223 2.33 42.65 -22.61
CA LYS A 223 2.21 41.21 -22.64
C LYS A 223 2.09 40.64 -21.24
N GLU A 224 1.48 39.46 -21.16
CA GLU A 224 1.29 38.71 -19.92
C GLU A 224 2.61 38.50 -19.19
N LYS A 225 2.62 38.84 -17.87
CA LYS A 225 3.77 38.71 -16.97
C LYS A 225 3.64 37.55 -15.99
N ARG A 226 2.45 36.96 -15.86
CA ARG A 226 2.17 35.83 -15.00
C ARG A 226 1.24 34.85 -15.69
N ALA A 227 1.50 33.56 -15.51
CA ALA A 227 0.63 32.50 -15.98
C ALA A 227 0.56 31.39 -14.96
N LYS A 228 -0.60 30.77 -14.86
CA LYS A 228 -0.80 29.59 -14.00
C LYS A 228 -0.99 28.34 -14.86
N TYR A 229 -0.42 27.24 -14.38
CA TYR A 229 -0.48 25.96 -15.05
C TYR A 229 -0.83 24.85 -14.05
N ILE A 230 -1.52 23.83 -14.54
CA ILE A 230 -1.55 22.51 -13.91
C ILE A 230 -0.55 21.65 -14.65
N ILE A 231 0.40 21.08 -13.93
CA ILE A 231 1.42 20.19 -14.45
C ILE A 231 1.09 18.77 -14.01
N THR A 232 1.15 17.82 -14.94
CA THR A 232 1.10 16.38 -14.69
C THR A 232 2.39 15.76 -15.20
N ALA A 233 3.10 15.04 -14.35
CA ALA A 233 4.37 14.40 -14.70
C ALA A 233 4.46 13.01 -14.11
N ASP A 234 5.11 12.08 -14.82
CA ASP A 234 5.45 10.76 -14.35
C ASP A 234 6.95 10.70 -14.07
N VAL A 235 7.31 10.20 -12.89
CA VAL A 235 8.69 10.07 -12.42
C VAL A 235 9.00 8.59 -12.24
N THR A 236 10.10 8.15 -12.83
CA THR A 236 10.57 6.76 -12.72
C THR A 236 11.15 6.48 -11.34
N PRO A 237 11.31 5.20 -10.93
CA PRO A 237 11.94 4.83 -9.68
C PRO A 237 13.38 5.36 -9.52
N GLU A 238 14.08 5.62 -10.63
CA GLU A 238 15.43 6.20 -10.66
C GLU A 238 15.42 7.72 -10.47
N GLY A 239 14.23 8.34 -10.38
CA GLY A 239 14.08 9.77 -10.19
C GLY A 239 14.27 10.60 -11.46
N LEU A 240 13.89 10.06 -12.62
CA LEU A 240 13.85 10.75 -13.90
C LEU A 240 12.40 11.00 -14.34
N ILE A 241 12.16 12.12 -15.00
CA ILE A 241 10.86 12.45 -15.57
C ILE A 241 10.69 11.68 -16.89
N SER A 242 9.72 10.76 -16.94
CA SER A 242 9.36 10.00 -18.14
C SER A 242 8.16 10.61 -18.88
N SER A 243 7.38 11.45 -18.21
CA SER A 243 6.27 12.18 -18.82
C SER A 243 6.14 13.56 -18.20
N PHE A 244 5.89 14.58 -19.03
CA PHE A 244 5.67 15.96 -18.57
C PHE A 244 4.65 16.66 -19.45
N ASN A 245 3.50 16.97 -18.88
CA ASN A 245 2.41 17.65 -19.55
C ASN A 245 1.96 18.85 -18.72
N MET A 246 1.57 19.94 -19.39
CA MET A 246 1.09 21.13 -18.71
C MET A 246 -0.10 21.75 -19.43
N LYS A 247 -1.04 22.25 -18.66
CA LYS A 247 -2.23 22.95 -19.14
C LYS A 247 -2.29 24.33 -18.49
N LYS A 248 -2.35 25.38 -19.33
CA LYS A 248 -2.56 26.73 -18.82
C LYS A 248 -3.95 26.86 -18.23
N VAL A 249 -4.03 27.44 -17.04
CA VAL A 249 -5.28 27.75 -16.35
C VAL A 249 -5.61 29.21 -16.62
N ALA A 250 -6.87 29.50 -16.97
CA ALA A 250 -7.32 30.89 -17.09
C ALA A 250 -7.16 31.56 -15.71
N VAL A 251 -6.39 32.65 -15.64
CA VAL A 251 -6.40 33.56 -14.51
C VAL A 251 -7.72 34.30 -14.61
N GLN A 252 -8.65 34.08 -13.66
CA GLN A 252 -9.77 35.01 -13.52
C GLN A 252 -9.16 36.38 -13.20
N GLY A 253 -9.43 37.36 -14.07
CA GLY A 253 -8.80 38.66 -13.98
C GLY A 253 -9.08 39.34 -12.64
N ASP A 254 -8.05 40.01 -12.15
CA ASP A 254 -8.18 41.09 -11.19
C ASP A 254 -8.93 42.28 -11.80
#